data_af3037d1524ae89e7351b3c62eb43787
#
_entry.id   af3037d1524ae89e7351b3c62eb43787
#
_cell.length_a   1.000
_cell.length_b   1.000
_cell.length_c   1.000
_cell.angle_alpha   90.00
_cell.angle_beta   90.00
_cell.angle_gamma   90.00
#
_symmetry.space_group_name_H-M   'P 1'
#
loop_
_entity.id
_entity.type
_entity.pdbx_description
1 polymer ?
#
loop_
_entity_poly.entity_id
_entity_poly.type
_entity_poly.pdbx_seq_one_letter_code
_entity_poly.pdbx_strand_id
1 'polypeptide(L)'
;MKFLRYGIKGGEKPAVLDKNGKIRNLSSYVSDFGPENINLDTLAKLQKIDFETLPEISNLSRIGPCIVKPGKFVGIGLNYSDHAAETGAEVPTEPIVFMKATSCITGPNDNIVIPKNSKKTDWEVEIAFVVGK
;
A
#
# COMPACT_ATOMS: atom_id res chain seq x y z
N MET A 1 1.26 14.78 1.02
CA MET A 1 2.11 13.91 1.89
C MET A 1 2.25 12.56 1.20
N LYS A 2 3.43 11.95 1.26
CA LYS A 2 3.67 10.59 0.74
C LYS A 2 4.17 9.74 1.90
N PHE A 3 3.30 8.85 2.39
CA PHE A 3 3.60 7.96 3.51
C PHE A 3 4.15 6.62 3.02
N LEU A 4 4.96 5.99 3.85
CA LEU A 4 5.52 4.66 3.63
C LEU A 4 5.74 3.96 4.97
N ARG A 5 5.98 2.66 4.89
CA ARG A 5 6.44 1.85 6.03
C ARG A 5 7.79 1.25 5.69
N TYR A 6 8.73 1.26 6.62
CA TYR A 6 10.11 0.80 6.41
C TYR A 6 10.59 -0.12 7.52
N GLY A 7 11.55 -0.97 7.20
CA GLY A 7 12.19 -1.86 8.15
C GLY A 7 12.02 -3.34 7.83
N ILE A 8 12.40 -4.17 8.77
CA ILE A 8 12.30 -5.63 8.63
C ILE A 8 10.84 -6.08 8.52
N LYS A 9 10.61 -7.18 7.81
CA LYS A 9 9.27 -7.76 7.63
C LYS A 9 8.64 -8.09 8.99
N GLY A 10 7.44 -7.57 9.22
CA GLY A 10 6.69 -7.73 10.47
C GLY A 10 7.12 -6.79 11.61
N GLY A 11 8.11 -5.94 11.40
CA GLY A 11 8.59 -4.92 12.35
C GLY A 11 8.73 -3.54 11.69
N GLU A 12 7.94 -3.30 10.64
CA GLU A 12 7.98 -2.03 9.92
C GLU A 12 7.52 -0.86 10.81
N LYS A 13 8.03 0.31 10.50
CA LYS A 13 7.72 1.58 11.17
C LYS A 13 7.18 2.59 10.17
N PRO A 14 6.31 3.54 10.61
CA PRO A 14 5.77 4.57 9.75
C PRO A 14 6.81 5.64 9.42
N ALA A 15 6.76 6.12 8.19
CA ALA A 15 7.60 7.19 7.70
C ALA A 15 6.87 8.06 6.66
N VAL A 16 7.46 9.19 6.32
CA VAL A 16 6.98 10.11 5.30
C VAL A 16 8.14 10.58 4.42
N LEU A 17 7.88 10.82 3.16
CA LEU A 17 8.79 11.62 2.32
C LEU A 17 8.55 13.10 2.59
N ASP A 18 9.62 13.82 2.94
CA ASP A 18 9.60 15.28 3.01
C ASP A 18 9.65 15.91 1.58
N LYS A 19 9.58 17.23 1.50
CA LYS A 19 9.60 17.96 0.22
C LYS A 19 10.92 17.83 -0.55
N ASN A 20 12.00 17.45 0.15
CA ASN A 20 13.33 17.23 -0.42
C ASN A 20 13.55 15.77 -0.85
N GLY A 21 12.52 14.90 -0.72
CA GLY A 21 12.60 13.48 -1.03
C GLY A 21 13.32 12.64 0.01
N LYS A 22 13.60 13.18 1.20
CA LYS A 22 14.19 12.45 2.31
C LYS A 22 13.13 11.71 3.10
N ILE A 23 13.47 10.52 3.58
CA ILE A 23 12.57 9.70 4.39
C ILE A 23 12.71 10.09 5.85
N ARG A 24 11.58 10.44 6.49
CA ARG A 24 11.52 10.89 7.87
C ARG A 24 10.71 9.94 8.74
N ASN A 25 11.21 9.67 9.92
CA ASN A 25 10.58 8.78 10.90
C ASN A 25 9.36 9.44 11.54
N LEU A 26 8.18 8.80 11.44
CA LEU A 26 6.91 9.27 12.02
C LEU A 26 6.53 8.55 13.32
N SER A 27 7.34 7.65 13.84
CA SER A 27 6.97 6.78 14.98
C SER A 27 6.63 7.53 16.28
N SER A 28 7.05 8.80 16.42
CA SER A 28 6.67 9.65 17.56
C SER A 28 5.27 10.25 17.43
N TYR A 29 4.63 10.16 16.26
CA TYR A 29 3.33 10.79 15.98
C TYR A 29 2.25 9.77 15.66
N VAL A 30 2.62 8.64 15.07
CA VAL A 30 1.71 7.56 14.72
C VAL A 30 2.42 6.23 14.95
N SER A 31 1.73 5.26 15.55
CA SER A 31 2.31 3.94 15.82
C SER A 31 2.56 3.14 14.55
N ASP A 32 1.60 3.17 13.61
CA ASP A 32 1.70 2.54 12.28
C ASP A 32 0.52 3.00 11.40
N PHE A 33 0.56 2.70 10.09
CA PHE A 33 -0.53 2.94 9.15
C PHE A 33 -1.44 1.71 9.07
N GLY A 34 -2.33 1.59 10.03
CA GLY A 34 -3.31 0.51 10.15
C GLY A 34 -4.72 1.02 10.46
N PRO A 35 -5.68 0.12 10.70
CA PRO A 35 -7.09 0.47 10.89
C PRO A 35 -7.36 1.55 11.94
N GLU A 36 -6.50 1.67 12.95
CA GLU A 36 -6.67 2.65 14.04
C GLU A 36 -6.18 4.05 13.66
N ASN A 37 -5.25 4.16 12.71
CA ASN A 37 -4.56 5.41 12.39
C ASN A 37 -4.86 5.95 10.98
N ILE A 38 -5.54 5.18 10.14
CA ILE A 38 -5.97 5.67 8.82
C ILE A 38 -7.37 6.28 8.97
N ASN A 39 -7.38 7.56 9.37
CA ASN A 39 -8.58 8.36 9.54
C ASN A 39 -8.27 9.86 9.35
N LEU A 40 -9.32 10.66 9.19
CA LEU A 40 -9.19 12.09 8.92
C LEU A 40 -8.51 12.85 10.04
N ASP A 41 -8.75 12.49 11.30
CA ASP A 41 -8.13 13.15 12.47
C ASP A 41 -6.63 12.94 12.50
N THR A 42 -6.16 11.72 12.25
CA THR A 42 -4.74 11.42 12.15
C THR A 42 -4.11 12.19 10.99
N LEU A 43 -4.75 12.19 9.82
CA LEU A 43 -4.25 12.95 8.67
C LEU A 43 -4.15 14.45 8.97
N ALA A 44 -5.17 15.03 9.61
CA ALA A 44 -5.17 16.43 9.99
C ALA A 44 -4.06 16.78 11.03
N LYS A 45 -3.76 15.86 11.94
CA LYS A 45 -2.62 16.01 12.86
C LYS A 45 -1.29 15.97 12.12
N LEU A 46 -1.10 15.01 11.23
CA LEU A 46 0.13 14.83 10.46
C LEU A 46 0.39 16.02 9.51
N GLN A 47 -0.67 16.63 8.95
CA GLN A 47 -0.55 17.82 8.09
C GLN A 47 0.07 19.04 8.78
N LYS A 48 0.00 19.11 10.10
CA LYS A 48 0.53 20.24 10.90
C LYS A 48 2.02 20.09 11.23
N ILE A 49 2.62 18.95 10.89
CA ILE A 49 4.01 18.65 11.23
C ILE A 49 4.92 19.18 10.12
N ASP A 50 5.97 19.90 10.51
CA ASP A 50 7.09 20.16 9.63
C ASP A 50 7.96 18.89 9.54
N PHE A 51 7.81 18.14 8.47
CA PHE A 51 8.51 16.87 8.29
C PHE A 51 10.04 17.03 8.20
N GLU A 52 10.55 18.20 7.84
CA GLU A 52 11.99 18.42 7.75
C GLU A 52 12.68 18.40 9.12
N THR A 53 11.92 18.65 10.20
CA THR A 53 12.42 18.62 11.58
C THR A 53 12.50 17.19 12.15
N LEU A 54 11.89 16.21 11.47
CA LEU A 54 11.87 14.83 11.94
C LEU A 54 13.20 14.11 11.66
N PRO A 55 13.54 13.08 12.47
CA PRO A 55 14.73 12.27 12.25
C PRO A 55 14.77 11.67 10.86
N GLU A 56 15.86 11.88 10.14
CA GLU A 56 16.11 11.29 8.82
C GLU A 56 16.47 9.81 8.94
N ILE A 57 15.91 8.99 8.04
CA ILE A 57 16.25 7.59 7.90
C ILE A 57 17.25 7.48 6.74
N SER A 58 18.55 7.47 7.08
CA SER A 58 19.64 7.46 6.10
C SER A 58 19.90 6.06 5.52
N ASN A 59 19.65 4.99 6.30
CA ASN A 59 19.90 3.61 5.92
C ASN A 59 18.57 2.86 5.75
N LEU A 60 17.93 3.05 4.60
CA LEU A 60 16.68 2.36 4.27
C LEU A 60 17.00 0.94 3.80
N SER A 61 16.74 -0.05 4.67
CA SER A 61 16.99 -1.46 4.32
C SER A 61 15.86 -2.06 3.47
N ARG A 62 14.61 -1.66 3.70
CA ARG A 62 13.44 -2.20 3.01
C ARG A 62 12.25 -1.24 3.16
N ILE A 63 11.45 -1.13 2.10
CA ILE A 63 10.10 -0.54 2.14
C ILE A 63 9.11 -1.69 2.28
N GLY A 64 8.27 -1.63 3.30
CA GLY A 64 7.21 -2.60 3.52
C GLY A 64 5.91 -2.24 2.79
N PRO A 65 4.85 -3.05 2.96
CA PRO A 65 3.51 -2.69 2.49
C PRO A 65 3.10 -1.33 3.05
N CYS A 66 2.40 -0.52 2.26
CA CYS A 66 2.01 0.84 2.65
C CYS A 66 1.06 0.89 3.86
N ILE A 67 0.35 -0.20 4.14
CA ILE A 67 -0.57 -0.37 5.26
C ILE A 67 -0.27 -1.66 6.02
N VAL A 68 -0.69 -1.71 7.29
CA VAL A 68 -0.62 -2.90 8.14
C VAL A 68 -2.02 -3.40 8.48
N LYS A 69 -2.20 -4.72 8.45
CA LYS A 69 -3.42 -5.43 8.87
C LYS A 69 -4.73 -4.83 8.31
N PRO A 70 -4.87 -4.63 7.00
CA PRO A 70 -6.17 -4.24 6.45
C PRO A 70 -7.21 -5.32 6.74
N GLY A 71 -8.43 -4.93 7.05
CA GLY A 71 -9.52 -5.87 7.32
C GLY A 71 -9.98 -6.61 6.07
N LYS A 72 -9.85 -5.97 4.91
CA LYS A 72 -10.24 -6.52 3.60
C LYS A 72 -9.25 -6.09 2.53
N PHE A 73 -9.12 -6.92 1.50
CA PHE A 73 -8.44 -6.58 0.25
C PHE A 73 -9.39 -6.95 -0.88
N VAL A 74 -9.95 -5.94 -1.54
CA VAL A 74 -10.99 -6.07 -2.55
C VAL A 74 -10.43 -5.70 -3.90
N GLY A 75 -10.69 -6.52 -4.91
CA GLY A 75 -10.39 -6.24 -6.30
C GLY A 75 -11.67 -5.96 -7.08
N ILE A 76 -11.54 -5.15 -8.13
CA ILE A 76 -12.59 -4.89 -9.12
C ILE A 76 -12.12 -5.46 -10.45
N GLY A 77 -12.82 -6.48 -10.95
CA GLY A 77 -12.47 -7.17 -12.19
C GLY A 77 -12.96 -6.46 -13.44
N LEU A 78 -12.23 -6.68 -14.56
CA LEU A 78 -12.51 -6.12 -15.88
C LEU A 78 -12.80 -4.61 -15.88
N ASN A 79 -12.08 -3.85 -15.06
CA ASN A 79 -12.25 -2.40 -14.93
C ASN A 79 -11.38 -1.58 -15.90
N TYR A 80 -10.67 -2.25 -16.81
CA TYR A 80 -9.96 -1.66 -17.94
C TYR A 80 -10.61 -2.14 -19.25
N SER A 81 -10.99 -1.21 -20.12
CA SER A 81 -11.68 -1.51 -21.38
C SER A 81 -10.82 -2.29 -22.38
N ASP A 82 -9.51 -2.06 -22.39
CA ASP A 82 -8.55 -2.80 -23.20
C ASP A 82 -8.42 -4.25 -22.74
N HIS A 83 -8.42 -4.51 -21.42
CA HIS A 83 -8.43 -5.87 -20.90
C HIS A 83 -9.71 -6.63 -21.28
N ALA A 84 -10.89 -5.99 -21.25
CA ALA A 84 -12.12 -6.60 -21.73
C ALA A 84 -12.01 -6.96 -23.22
N ALA A 85 -11.46 -6.06 -24.04
CA ALA A 85 -11.26 -6.30 -25.47
C ALA A 85 -10.27 -7.45 -25.75
N GLU A 86 -9.16 -7.55 -25.03
CA GLU A 86 -8.16 -8.63 -25.14
C GLU A 86 -8.75 -10.00 -24.83
N THR A 87 -9.64 -10.08 -23.85
CA THR A 87 -10.30 -11.32 -23.44
C THR A 87 -11.56 -11.64 -24.26
N GLY A 88 -12.00 -10.74 -25.16
CA GLY A 88 -13.24 -10.85 -25.91
C GLY A 88 -14.49 -10.75 -25.04
N ALA A 89 -14.37 -10.17 -23.84
CA ALA A 89 -15.48 -9.97 -22.92
C ALA A 89 -16.17 -8.62 -23.15
N GLU A 90 -17.47 -8.56 -22.89
CA GLU A 90 -18.18 -7.29 -22.83
C GLU A 90 -17.73 -6.46 -21.62
N VAL A 91 -17.68 -5.14 -21.78
CA VAL A 91 -17.39 -4.25 -20.66
C VAL A 91 -18.51 -4.37 -19.62
N PRO A 92 -18.22 -4.75 -18.37
CA PRO A 92 -19.24 -4.94 -17.35
C PRO A 92 -20.02 -3.64 -17.07
N THR A 93 -21.33 -3.73 -16.94
CA THR A 93 -22.21 -2.61 -16.56
C THR A 93 -22.25 -2.39 -15.05
N GLU A 94 -21.82 -3.38 -14.26
CA GLU A 94 -21.68 -3.33 -12.80
C GLU A 94 -20.28 -3.81 -12.39
N PRO A 95 -19.70 -3.31 -11.29
CA PRO A 95 -18.39 -3.75 -10.83
C PRO A 95 -18.36 -5.25 -10.49
N ILE A 96 -17.41 -5.98 -11.06
CA ILE A 96 -17.14 -7.38 -10.66
C ILE A 96 -16.26 -7.33 -9.42
N VAL A 97 -16.85 -7.57 -8.26
CA VAL A 97 -16.18 -7.45 -6.96
C VAL A 97 -15.70 -8.82 -6.48
N PHE A 98 -14.42 -8.93 -6.13
CA PHE A 98 -13.85 -10.13 -5.56
C PHE A 98 -12.87 -9.84 -4.42
N MET A 99 -12.61 -10.85 -3.59
CA MET A 99 -11.73 -10.75 -2.43
C MET A 99 -10.37 -11.36 -2.73
N LYS A 100 -9.33 -10.65 -2.36
CA LYS A 100 -7.96 -11.17 -2.26
C LYS A 100 -7.63 -11.46 -0.79
N ALA A 101 -6.82 -12.47 -0.52
CA ALA A 101 -6.33 -12.71 0.83
C ALA A 101 -5.45 -11.55 1.28
N THR A 102 -5.69 -11.00 2.47
CA THR A 102 -4.87 -9.89 3.00
C THR A 102 -3.41 -10.31 3.22
N SER A 103 -3.15 -11.62 3.36
CA SER A 103 -1.80 -12.18 3.47
C SER A 103 -0.97 -12.10 2.19
N CYS A 104 -1.58 -11.82 1.03
CA CYS A 104 -0.82 -11.64 -0.22
C CYS A 104 -0.21 -10.24 -0.38
N ILE A 105 -0.52 -9.30 0.54
CA ILE A 105 0.05 -7.95 0.52
C ILE A 105 1.52 -8.01 0.93
N THR A 106 2.39 -7.47 0.09
CA THR A 106 3.84 -7.45 0.31
C THR A 106 4.42 -6.07 0.03
N GLY A 107 5.67 -5.83 0.39
CA GLY A 107 6.36 -4.58 0.08
C GLY A 107 6.67 -4.46 -1.40
N PRO A 108 6.88 -3.23 -1.91
CA PRO A 108 7.02 -2.98 -3.36
C PRO A 108 8.25 -3.64 -3.99
N ASN A 109 9.26 -3.97 -3.19
CA ASN A 109 10.50 -4.59 -3.65
C ASN A 109 10.73 -5.98 -3.03
N ASP A 110 9.70 -6.54 -2.38
CA ASP A 110 9.77 -7.90 -1.84
C ASP A 110 9.62 -8.92 -2.97
N ASN A 111 10.24 -10.07 -2.82
CA ASN A 111 10.08 -11.18 -3.77
C ASN A 111 8.65 -11.73 -3.73
N ILE A 112 8.08 -11.95 -4.91
CA ILE A 112 6.83 -12.70 -5.07
C ILE A 112 7.17 -14.19 -5.09
N VAL A 113 6.56 -14.95 -4.18
CA VAL A 113 6.73 -16.41 -4.12
C VAL A 113 5.75 -17.06 -5.08
N ILE A 114 6.26 -17.57 -6.19
CA ILE A 114 5.46 -18.32 -7.17
C ILE A 114 5.15 -19.70 -6.60
N PRO A 115 3.86 -20.10 -6.53
CA PRO A 115 3.50 -21.42 -6.02
C PRO A 115 4.10 -22.55 -6.85
N LYS A 116 4.44 -23.66 -6.18
CA LYS A 116 4.97 -24.87 -6.84
C LYS A 116 4.00 -25.31 -7.94
N ASN A 117 4.55 -25.59 -9.13
CA ASN A 117 3.82 -25.98 -10.35
C ASN A 117 2.98 -24.85 -11.01
N SER A 118 3.01 -23.62 -10.55
CA SER A 118 2.42 -22.50 -11.27
C SER A 118 3.23 -22.22 -12.55
N LYS A 119 2.52 -22.06 -13.70
CA LYS A 119 3.12 -21.79 -15.00
C LYS A 119 2.50 -20.59 -15.71
N LYS A 120 1.49 -19.95 -15.07
CA LYS A 120 0.72 -18.85 -15.65
C LYS A 120 0.62 -17.68 -14.69
N THR A 121 1.70 -17.42 -13.94
CA THR A 121 1.80 -16.20 -13.12
C THR A 121 2.00 -15.03 -14.06
N ASP A 122 1.16 -14.03 -13.92
CA ASP A 122 1.18 -12.80 -14.70
C ASP A 122 1.24 -11.59 -13.78
N TRP A 123 1.55 -10.44 -14.34
CA TRP A 123 1.62 -9.16 -13.65
C TRP A 123 0.44 -8.27 -14.06
N GLU A 124 0.02 -7.41 -13.14
CA GLU A 124 -1.05 -6.45 -13.37
C GLU A 124 -0.63 -5.09 -12.82
N VAL A 125 -1.14 -4.02 -13.42
CA VAL A 125 -1.00 -2.65 -12.93
C VAL A 125 -2.36 -2.15 -12.48
N GLU A 126 -2.48 -1.78 -11.22
CA GLU A 126 -3.73 -1.37 -10.61
C GLU A 126 -3.58 -0.07 -9.82
N ILE A 127 -4.66 0.72 -9.79
CA ILE A 127 -4.79 1.84 -8.85
C ILE A 127 -5.47 1.29 -7.59
N ALA A 128 -4.85 1.50 -6.44
CA ALA A 128 -5.39 1.07 -5.17
C ALA A 128 -5.76 2.27 -4.27
N PHE A 129 -6.88 2.14 -3.58
CA PHE A 129 -7.35 3.09 -2.58
C PHE A 129 -7.39 2.43 -1.22
N VAL A 130 -6.94 3.15 -0.18
CA VAL A 130 -7.09 2.71 1.20
C VAL A 130 -8.25 3.44 1.82
N VAL A 131 -9.30 2.68 2.18
CA VAL A 131 -10.47 3.24 2.86
C VAL A 131 -10.18 3.24 4.36
N GLY A 132 -10.14 4.45 4.94
CA GLY A 132 -9.99 4.68 6.37
C GLY A 132 -11.34 4.80 7.09
N LYS A 133 -11.26 5.16 8.37
CA LYS A 133 -12.44 5.51 9.19
C LYS A 133 -12.80 6.99 9.03
#